data_e889d07b7f7c8a55fde3adb8fe0727b0
#
_entry.id   e889d07b7f7c8a55fde3adb8fe0727b0
#
_cell.length_a   1.000
_cell.length_b   1.000
_cell.length_c   1.000
_cell.angle_alpha   90.00
_cell.angle_beta   90.00
_cell.angle_gamma   90.00
#
_symmetry.space_group_name_H-M   'P 1'
#
loop_
_entity.id
_entity.type
_entity.pdbx_description
1 polymer ?
#
loop_
_entity_poly.entity_id
_entity_poly.type
_entity_poly.pdbx_seq_one_letter_code
_entity_poly.pdbx_strand_id
1 'polypeptide(L)'
;MAKENIDMHNLYDLDMERAILASIIYSADNLSEIFDILSPFDFYLRAHGDVYDAMVKCLNENLPVETGFLKTKLGSKFDENVMNEIIGTNSILDVKKYANEIKEKSIKRSLVKIAHQIPSKVSEDKPS
;
A
#
# COMPACT_ATOMS: atom_id res chain seq x y z
N MET A 1 7.55 -19.95 20.37
CA MET A 1 7.51 -19.37 20.56
C MET A 1 7.10 -18.16 20.13
N ALA A 2 7.37 -17.35 20.66
CA ALA A 2 6.76 -16.14 20.40
C ALA A 2 6.84 -15.74 19.00
N LYS A 3 7.91 -16.09 18.39
CA LYS A 3 8.07 -15.64 17.20
C LYS A 3 7.20 -16.18 16.30
N GLU A 4 6.91 -17.29 16.56
CA GLU A 4 6.06 -17.86 15.71
C GLU A 4 4.85 -17.16 15.84
N ASN A 5 4.75 -16.31 16.78
CA ASN A 5 3.57 -15.61 16.98
C ASN A 5 3.47 -14.36 16.16
N ILE A 6 4.37 -14.13 15.24
CA ILE A 6 4.21 -13.02 14.37
C ILE A 6 2.94 -13.21 13.60
N ASP A 7 1.98 -12.37 13.86
CA ASP A 7 0.70 -12.44 13.22
C ASP A 7 0.78 -11.69 11.91
N MET A 8 0.73 -12.39 10.81
CA MET A 8 0.83 -11.74 9.51
C MET A 8 -0.27 -10.72 9.28
N HIS A 9 -1.41 -10.89 9.92
CA HIS A 9 -2.49 -9.91 9.79
C HIS A 9 -2.12 -8.57 10.36
N ASN A 10 -1.13 -8.52 11.25
CA ASN A 10 -0.66 -7.25 11.78
C ASN A 10 0.35 -6.60 10.86
N LEU A 11 0.78 -7.30 9.83
CA LEU A 11 1.81 -6.80 8.92
C LEU A 11 1.24 -6.29 7.60
N TYR A 12 0.02 -6.67 7.26
CA TYR A 12 -0.64 -6.16 6.06
C TYR A 12 -2.14 -6.42 6.15
N ASP A 13 -2.90 -5.72 5.30
CA ASP A 13 -4.34 -5.90 5.23
C ASP A 13 -4.78 -5.52 3.82
N LEU A 14 -4.97 -6.53 2.97
CA LEU A 14 -5.29 -6.29 1.56
C LEU A 14 -6.68 -5.66 1.38
N ASP A 15 -7.61 -5.99 2.26
CA ASP A 15 -8.94 -5.39 2.17
C ASP A 15 -8.88 -3.89 2.44
N MET A 16 -8.07 -3.50 3.40
CA MET A 16 -7.87 -2.09 3.71
C MET A 16 -7.22 -1.37 2.55
N GLU A 17 -6.23 -2.01 1.92
CA GLU A 17 -5.56 -1.42 0.77
C GLU A 17 -6.55 -1.19 -0.36
N ARG A 18 -7.39 -2.19 -0.65
CA ARG A 18 -8.39 -2.03 -1.70
C ARG A 18 -9.40 -0.94 -1.36
N ALA A 19 -9.78 -0.85 -0.09
CA ALA A 19 -10.77 0.15 0.33
C ALA A 19 -10.23 1.56 0.14
N ILE A 20 -8.95 1.78 0.42
CA ILE A 20 -8.33 3.07 0.19
C ILE A 20 -8.33 3.41 -1.29
N LEU A 21 -7.91 2.46 -2.12
CA LEU A 21 -7.85 2.71 -3.57
C LEU A 21 -9.24 2.94 -4.15
N ALA A 22 -10.23 2.18 -3.69
CA ALA A 22 -11.61 2.36 -4.12
C ALA A 22 -12.11 3.75 -3.74
N SER A 23 -11.72 4.23 -2.56
CA SER A 23 -12.16 5.53 -2.10
C SER A 23 -11.57 6.67 -2.93
N ILE A 24 -10.33 6.50 -3.41
CA ILE A 24 -9.71 7.48 -4.28
C ILE A 24 -10.43 7.51 -5.63
N ILE A 25 -10.81 6.35 -6.16
CA ILE A 25 -11.56 6.31 -7.41
C ILE A 25 -12.92 6.97 -7.22
N TYR A 26 -13.54 6.77 -6.06
CA TYR A 26 -14.84 7.36 -5.76
C TYR A 26 -14.73 8.89 -5.73
N SER A 27 -13.65 9.42 -5.15
CA SER A 27 -13.40 10.85 -5.10
C SER A 27 -11.90 11.09 -4.98
N ALA A 28 -11.34 11.76 -5.96
CA ALA A 28 -9.91 12.05 -5.98
C ALA A 28 -9.47 12.92 -4.81
N ASP A 29 -10.41 13.63 -4.17
CA ASP A 29 -10.08 14.41 -2.99
C ASP A 29 -9.52 13.53 -1.88
N ASN A 30 -9.92 12.26 -1.85
CA ASN A 30 -9.41 11.34 -0.85
C ASN A 30 -7.90 11.15 -0.99
N LEU A 31 -7.39 11.21 -2.22
CA LEU A 31 -5.94 11.09 -2.42
C LEU A 31 -5.21 12.29 -1.84
N SER A 32 -5.78 13.48 -2.01
CA SER A 32 -5.16 14.69 -1.47
C SER A 32 -5.01 14.64 0.04
N GLU A 33 -5.89 13.88 0.71
CA GLU A 33 -5.84 13.78 2.15
C GLU A 33 -4.77 12.82 2.65
N ILE A 34 -4.31 11.90 1.82
CA ILE A 34 -3.43 10.85 2.28
C ILE A 34 -2.09 10.76 1.55
N PHE A 35 -1.89 11.56 0.49
CA PHE A 35 -0.67 11.41 -0.29
C PHE A 35 0.61 11.75 0.52
N ASP A 36 0.47 12.49 1.58
CA ASP A 36 1.60 12.80 2.46
C ASP A 36 1.77 11.75 3.58
N ILE A 37 0.82 10.83 3.69
CA ILE A 37 0.90 9.75 4.67
C ILE A 37 1.46 8.49 4.02
N LEU A 38 0.97 8.14 2.85
CA LEU A 38 1.32 6.90 2.17
C LEU A 38 2.14 7.13 0.92
N SER A 39 3.14 6.28 0.73
CA SER A 39 3.86 6.19 -0.53
C SER A 39 3.47 4.86 -1.19
N PRO A 40 3.73 4.70 -2.50
CA PRO A 40 3.34 3.45 -3.18
C PRO A 40 3.90 2.20 -2.54
N PHE A 41 5.14 2.27 -1.88
CA PHE A 41 5.72 1.12 -1.32
C PHE A 41 5.25 0.80 0.07
N ASP A 42 4.33 1.58 0.61
CA ASP A 42 3.69 1.20 1.87
C ASP A 42 2.63 0.11 1.66
N PHE A 43 2.20 -0.11 0.42
CA PHE A 43 1.22 -1.15 0.13
C PHE A 43 1.94 -2.50 0.09
N TYR A 44 1.36 -3.48 0.76
CA TYR A 44 1.94 -4.80 0.82
C TYR A 44 1.89 -5.48 -0.56
N LEU A 45 0.74 -5.41 -1.22
CA LEU A 45 0.62 -5.99 -2.55
C LEU A 45 1.21 -5.00 -3.55
N ARG A 46 2.21 -5.42 -4.27
CA ARG A 46 2.89 -4.55 -5.20
C ARG A 46 1.94 -3.94 -6.21
N ALA A 47 0.98 -4.73 -6.69
CA ALA A 47 0.00 -4.24 -7.66
C ALA A 47 -0.80 -3.07 -7.10
N HIS A 48 -1.13 -3.10 -5.80
CA HIS A 48 -1.83 -1.98 -5.17
C HIS A 48 -0.95 -0.74 -5.13
N GLY A 49 0.32 -0.93 -4.83
CA GLY A 49 1.28 0.18 -4.84
C GLY A 49 1.41 0.79 -6.22
N ASP A 50 1.41 -0.05 -7.26
CA ASP A 50 1.49 0.44 -8.65
C ASP A 50 0.26 1.26 -9.00
N VAL A 51 -0.93 0.82 -8.59
CA VAL A 51 -2.15 1.57 -8.83
C VAL A 51 -2.10 2.91 -8.09
N TYR A 52 -1.66 2.89 -6.85
CA TYR A 52 -1.55 4.12 -6.07
C TYR A 52 -0.58 5.10 -6.74
N ASP A 53 0.55 4.60 -7.22
CA ASP A 53 1.52 5.43 -7.92
C ASP A 53 0.92 6.06 -9.17
N ALA A 54 0.12 5.29 -9.91
CA ALA A 54 -0.57 5.81 -11.09
C ALA A 54 -1.56 6.90 -10.70
N MET A 55 -2.25 6.73 -9.57
CA MET A 55 -3.19 7.73 -9.06
C MET A 55 -2.46 9.03 -8.72
N VAL A 56 -1.31 8.93 -8.08
CA VAL A 56 -0.51 10.10 -7.74
C VAL A 56 -0.05 10.82 -9.00
N LYS A 57 0.34 10.06 -10.01
CA LYS A 57 0.74 10.67 -11.28
C LYS A 57 -0.41 11.43 -11.93
N CYS A 58 -1.61 10.85 -11.90
CA CYS A 58 -2.78 11.54 -12.41
C CYS A 58 -3.02 12.85 -11.66
N LEU A 59 -2.93 12.80 -10.34
CA LEU A 59 -3.13 14.00 -9.54
C LEU A 59 -2.11 15.07 -9.92
N ASN A 60 -0.85 14.71 -10.05
CA ASN A 60 0.21 15.65 -10.36
C ASN A 60 0.08 16.24 -11.76
N GLU A 61 -0.55 15.52 -12.66
CA GLU A 61 -0.71 15.99 -14.03
C GLU A 61 -2.10 16.58 -14.30
N ASN A 62 -2.89 16.74 -13.24
CA ASN A 62 -4.24 17.27 -13.33
C ASN A 62 -5.14 16.43 -14.24
N LEU A 63 -4.95 15.13 -14.20
CA LEU A 63 -5.78 14.19 -14.95
C LEU A 63 -6.81 13.58 -14.02
N PRO A 64 -7.99 13.20 -14.54
CA PRO A 64 -8.97 12.50 -13.72
C PRO A 64 -8.42 11.17 -13.23
N VAL A 65 -8.75 10.81 -11.99
CA VAL A 65 -8.34 9.53 -11.44
C VAL A 65 -9.42 8.53 -11.81
N GLU A 66 -9.38 8.10 -13.05
CA GLU A 66 -10.37 7.17 -13.62
C GLU A 66 -9.64 6.03 -14.30
N THR A 67 -10.34 4.90 -14.44
CA THR A 67 -9.75 3.68 -14.96
C THR A 67 -8.96 3.88 -16.25
N GLY A 68 -9.51 4.65 -17.19
CA GLY A 68 -8.83 4.88 -18.46
C GLY A 68 -7.47 5.53 -18.31
N PHE A 69 -7.40 6.57 -17.48
CA PHE A 69 -6.13 7.24 -17.24
C PHE A 69 -5.19 6.39 -16.41
N LEU A 70 -5.73 5.65 -15.46
CA LEU A 70 -4.90 4.77 -14.66
C LEU A 70 -4.27 3.67 -15.52
N LYS A 71 -5.06 3.14 -16.45
CA LYS A 71 -4.54 2.12 -17.35
C LYS A 71 -3.38 2.66 -18.17
N THR A 72 -3.50 3.88 -18.65
CA THR A 72 -2.44 4.52 -19.42
C THR A 72 -1.18 4.69 -18.56
N LYS A 73 -1.36 5.17 -17.32
CA LYS A 73 -0.20 5.38 -16.44
C LYS A 73 0.45 4.08 -16.01
N LEU A 74 -0.35 3.03 -15.85
CA LEU A 74 0.18 1.73 -15.45
C LEU A 74 0.92 1.04 -16.59
N GLY A 75 0.47 1.24 -17.82
CA GLY A 75 1.10 0.58 -18.95
C GLY A 75 1.11 -0.92 -18.79
N SER A 76 2.29 -1.52 -18.89
CA SER A 76 2.43 -2.97 -18.79
C SER A 76 2.11 -3.51 -17.40
N LYS A 77 2.03 -2.66 -16.40
CA LYS A 77 1.69 -3.09 -15.04
C LYS A 77 0.19 -3.16 -14.83
N PHE A 78 -0.62 -2.77 -15.81
CA PHE A 78 -2.06 -2.82 -15.67
C PHE A 78 -2.52 -4.27 -15.57
N ASP A 79 -3.34 -4.55 -14.56
CA ASP A 79 -3.90 -5.87 -14.34
C ASP A 79 -5.39 -5.70 -14.15
N GLU A 80 -6.15 -6.26 -15.08
CA GLU A 80 -7.60 -6.09 -15.08
C GLU A 80 -8.26 -6.70 -13.85
N ASN A 81 -7.75 -7.82 -13.38
CA ASN A 81 -8.31 -8.46 -12.19
C ASN A 81 -8.12 -7.60 -10.96
N VAL A 82 -6.94 -7.03 -10.81
CA VAL A 82 -6.64 -6.15 -9.68
C VAL A 82 -7.55 -4.94 -9.72
N MET A 83 -7.71 -4.34 -10.91
CA MET A 83 -8.55 -3.16 -11.05
C MET A 83 -10.00 -3.47 -10.74
N ASN A 84 -10.49 -4.61 -11.22
CA ASN A 84 -11.87 -5.00 -10.97
C ASN A 84 -12.13 -5.24 -9.49
N GLU A 85 -11.18 -5.81 -8.78
CA GLU A 85 -11.32 -6.01 -7.34
C GLU A 85 -11.40 -4.68 -6.61
N ILE A 86 -10.58 -3.71 -7.04
CA ILE A 86 -10.62 -2.40 -6.42
C ILE A 86 -11.96 -1.72 -6.69
N ILE A 87 -12.40 -1.74 -7.95
CA ILE A 87 -13.66 -1.11 -8.33
C ILE A 87 -14.84 -1.74 -7.60
N GLY A 88 -14.76 -3.04 -7.36
CA GLY A 88 -15.82 -3.75 -6.66
C GLY A 88 -15.82 -3.59 -5.16
N THR A 89 -14.87 -2.83 -4.62
CA THR A 89 -14.76 -2.64 -3.17
C THR A 89 -15.48 -1.35 -2.79
N ASN A 90 -16.14 -1.36 -1.63
CA ASN A 90 -16.84 -0.17 -1.17
C ASN A 90 -15.86 0.89 -0.70
N SER A 91 -16.19 2.15 -0.98
CA SER A 91 -15.39 3.25 -0.48
C SER A 91 -15.63 3.41 1.03
N ILE A 92 -14.72 4.11 1.68
CA ILE A 92 -14.78 4.33 3.12
C ILE A 92 -14.84 5.83 3.40
N LEU A 93 -15.30 6.17 4.59
CA LEU A 93 -15.45 7.58 4.94
C LEU A 93 -14.17 8.19 5.47
N ASP A 94 -13.43 7.45 6.29
CA ASP A 94 -12.25 7.99 6.95
C ASP A 94 -10.98 7.43 6.35
N VAL A 95 -10.59 7.97 5.19
CA VAL A 95 -9.42 7.46 4.50
C VAL A 95 -8.14 7.70 5.28
N LYS A 96 -8.08 8.78 6.06
CA LYS A 96 -6.88 9.05 6.85
C LYS A 96 -6.64 7.98 7.89
N LYS A 97 -7.70 7.53 8.53
CA LYS A 97 -7.58 6.49 9.54
C LYS A 97 -7.04 5.21 8.93
N TYR A 98 -7.57 4.83 7.77
CA TYR A 98 -7.12 3.64 7.07
C TYR A 98 -5.68 3.82 6.58
N ALA A 99 -5.35 5.00 6.08
CA ALA A 99 -3.99 5.26 5.61
C ALA A 99 -2.98 5.14 6.75
N ASN A 100 -3.33 5.65 7.92
CA ASN A 100 -2.45 5.54 9.08
C ASN A 100 -2.26 4.08 9.49
N GLU A 101 -3.31 3.26 9.37
CA GLU A 101 -3.20 1.84 9.67
C GLU A 101 -2.26 1.13 8.68
N ILE A 102 -2.40 1.45 7.40
CA ILE A 102 -1.52 0.88 6.38
C ILE A 102 -0.08 1.30 6.64
N LYS A 103 0.11 2.57 7.00
CA LYS A 103 1.46 3.08 7.29
C LYS A 103 2.07 2.36 8.49
N GLU A 104 1.29 2.15 9.53
CA GLU A 104 1.77 1.42 10.68
C GLU A 104 2.21 0.01 10.32
N LYS A 105 1.41 -0.67 9.50
CA LYS A 105 1.74 -2.01 9.08
C LYS A 105 3.00 -2.02 8.21
N SER A 106 3.16 -1.02 7.38
CA SER A 106 4.36 -0.88 6.54
C SER A 106 5.60 -0.70 7.42
N ILE A 107 5.50 0.13 8.44
CA ILE A 107 6.61 0.35 9.36
C ILE A 107 6.94 -0.94 10.10
N LYS A 108 5.92 -1.66 10.55
CA LYS A 108 6.13 -2.93 11.24
C LYS A 108 6.84 -3.95 10.35
N ARG A 109 6.46 -4.01 9.08
CA ARG A 109 7.15 -4.92 8.14
C ARG A 109 8.62 -4.58 8.03
N SER A 110 8.94 -3.29 7.96
CA SER A 110 10.33 -2.84 7.87
C SER A 110 11.10 -3.20 9.13
N LEU A 111 10.47 -3.01 10.28
CA LEU A 111 11.13 -3.33 11.55
C LEU A 111 11.36 -4.83 11.69
N VAL A 112 10.40 -5.65 11.29
CA VAL A 112 10.56 -7.09 11.34
C VAL A 112 11.72 -7.52 10.44
N LYS A 113 11.80 -6.94 9.26
CA LYS A 113 12.86 -7.25 8.32
C LYS A 113 14.22 -6.90 8.90
N ILE A 114 14.34 -5.73 9.50
CA ILE A 114 15.58 -5.30 10.12
C ILE A 114 15.94 -6.23 11.28
N ALA A 115 14.96 -6.58 12.10
CA ALA A 115 15.20 -7.43 13.25
C ALA A 115 15.72 -8.81 12.83
N HIS A 116 15.23 -9.32 11.69
CA HIS A 116 15.72 -10.60 11.20
C HIS A 116 17.14 -10.51 10.66
N GLN A 117 17.54 -9.37 10.18
CA GLN A 117 18.87 -9.20 9.63
C GLN A 117 19.93 -8.99 10.72
N ILE A 118 19.60 -8.20 11.71
CA ILE A 118 20.55 -7.86 12.76
C ILE A 118 21.12 -9.06 13.51
N PRO A 119 20.32 -9.98 14.02
CA PRO A 119 20.88 -11.10 14.76
C PRO A 119 21.86 -11.92 13.94
N SER A 120 21.56 -12.10 12.68
CA SER A 120 22.40 -12.89 11.81
C SER A 120 23.75 -12.21 11.63
N LYS A 121 23.73 -10.91 11.42
CA LYS A 121 24.95 -10.15 11.23
C LYS A 121 25.77 -10.12 12.49
N VAL A 122 25.15 -9.96 13.61
CA VAL A 122 25.88 -9.96 14.88
C VAL A 122 26.54 -11.29 15.10
N SER A 123 25.86 -12.37 14.77
CA SER A 123 26.42 -13.70 14.92
C SER A 123 27.64 -13.88 14.04
N GLU A 124 27.58 -13.40 12.83
CA GLU A 124 28.69 -13.53 11.91
C GLU A 124 29.88 -12.70 12.32
N ASP A 125 29.64 -11.55 12.89
CA ASP A 125 30.69 -10.64 13.27
C ASP A 125 31.31 -11.03 14.59
N LYS A 126 30.69 -11.93 15.33
CA LYS A 126 31.17 -12.24 16.62
C LYS A 126 32.38 -13.09 16.53
N PRO A 127 33.47 -12.68 17.13
CA PRO A 127 34.67 -13.47 17.08
C PRO A 127 34.45 -14.69 17.95
N SER A 128 34.96 -15.76 17.56
CA SER A 128 34.73 -17.00 18.30
C SER A 128 35.70 -17.16 19.40
#